data_12173f41f38edcb9fc973c25fa6b9135
#
_entry.id   12173f41f38edcb9fc973c25fa6b9135
#
_cell.length_a   1.000
_cell.length_b   1.000
_cell.length_c   1.000
_cell.angle_alpha   90.00
_cell.angle_beta   90.00
_cell.angle_gamma   90.00
#
_symmetry.space_group_name_H-M   'P 1'
#
loop_
_entity.id
_entity.type
_entity.pdbx_description
1 polymer ?
#
loop_
_entity_poly.entity_id
_entity_poly.type
_entity_poly.pdbx_seq_one_letter_code
_entity_poly.pdbx_strand_id
1 'polypeptide(L)'
;MTNKTGEQVRRQVMGDEFVDRALNNADELTQPLQEYINEHSWGASWVRDDLDLKTRSLVTLGMLAAMKCPTEIKGHTRGALRNGATKKEIAAVFLHSAVYCGAPAAQEAFRAAKEILDAWDE
;
A
#
# COMPACT_ATOMS: atom_id res chain seq x y z
N MET A 1 -19.04 -6.47 -4.18
CA MET A 1 -18.25 -6.08 -2.98
C MET A 1 -18.09 -7.26 -2.05
N THR A 2 -17.00 -7.33 -1.33
CA THR A 2 -16.84 -8.39 -0.33
C THR A 2 -17.76 -8.11 0.87
N ASN A 3 -17.97 -9.12 1.71
CA ASN A 3 -18.73 -8.95 2.95
C ASN A 3 -17.86 -8.43 4.11
N LYS A 4 -16.57 -8.16 3.82
CA LYS A 4 -15.63 -7.68 4.83
C LYS A 4 -15.80 -6.18 5.06
N THR A 5 -15.55 -5.74 6.28
CA THR A 5 -15.46 -4.32 6.60
C THR A 5 -14.15 -3.74 6.06
N GLY A 6 -14.05 -2.43 6.01
CA GLY A 6 -12.81 -1.77 5.61
C GLY A 6 -11.63 -2.17 6.49
N GLU A 7 -11.82 -2.20 7.80
CA GLU A 7 -10.74 -2.61 8.71
C GLU A 7 -10.29 -4.05 8.46
N GLN A 8 -11.22 -4.96 8.18
CA GLN A 8 -10.89 -6.36 7.89
C GLN A 8 -10.04 -6.47 6.62
N VAL A 9 -10.41 -5.75 5.56
CA VAL A 9 -9.63 -5.74 4.32
C VAL A 9 -8.26 -5.09 4.54
N ARG A 10 -8.22 -3.98 5.29
CA ARG A 10 -6.95 -3.33 5.64
C ARG A 10 -6.01 -4.31 6.36
N ARG A 11 -6.52 -5.09 7.29
CA ARG A 11 -5.74 -6.10 8.00
C ARG A 11 -5.26 -7.21 7.09
N GLN A 12 -6.11 -7.63 6.16
CA GLN A 12 -5.73 -8.66 5.18
C GLN A 12 -4.56 -8.19 4.32
N VAL A 13 -4.60 -6.95 3.84
CA VAL A 13 -3.59 -6.40 2.93
C VAL A 13 -2.33 -5.96 3.67
N MET A 14 -2.49 -5.17 4.73
CA MET A 14 -1.36 -4.54 5.41
C MET A 14 -0.79 -5.37 6.56
N GLY A 15 -1.54 -6.35 7.05
CA GLY A 15 -1.17 -7.18 8.19
C GLY A 15 -1.68 -6.61 9.51
N ASP A 16 -1.99 -7.50 10.45
CA ASP A 16 -2.55 -7.13 11.74
C ASP A 16 -1.60 -6.24 12.55
N GLU A 17 -0.31 -6.55 12.54
CA GLU A 17 0.68 -5.78 13.29
C GLU A 17 0.72 -4.32 12.83
N PHE A 18 0.70 -4.10 11.51
CA PHE A 18 0.69 -2.75 10.96
C PHE A 18 -0.57 -1.98 11.39
N VAL A 19 -1.72 -2.62 11.25
CA VAL A 19 -3.00 -1.96 11.58
C VAL A 19 -3.13 -1.72 13.08
N ASP A 20 -2.73 -2.69 13.91
CA ASP A 20 -2.74 -2.51 15.37
C ASP A 20 -1.87 -1.33 15.77
N ARG A 21 -0.68 -1.20 15.17
CA ARG A 21 0.22 -0.08 15.45
C ARG A 21 -0.41 1.24 15.06
N ALA A 22 -1.02 1.30 13.87
CA ALA A 22 -1.67 2.52 13.39
C ALA A 22 -2.82 2.96 14.31
N LEU A 23 -3.66 2.00 14.72
CA LEU A 23 -4.82 2.30 15.57
C LEU A 23 -4.39 2.62 17.01
N ASN A 24 -3.40 1.89 17.54
CA ASN A 24 -2.94 2.10 18.92
C ASN A 24 -2.13 3.38 19.08
N ASN A 25 -1.46 3.83 18.04
CA ASN A 25 -0.69 5.08 18.07
C ASN A 25 -1.56 6.32 17.81
N ALA A 26 -2.81 6.12 17.42
CA ALA A 26 -3.73 7.24 17.21
C ALA A 26 -4.11 7.84 18.57
N ASP A 27 -4.05 9.17 18.63
CA ASP A 27 -4.50 9.92 19.81
C ASP A 27 -5.85 10.58 19.52
N GLU A 28 -6.31 11.41 20.45
CA GLU A 28 -7.59 12.10 20.30
C GLU A 28 -7.67 12.93 19.01
N LEU A 29 -6.56 13.51 18.59
CA LEU A 29 -6.52 14.38 17.41
C LEU A 29 -6.46 13.57 16.10
N THR A 30 -5.81 12.42 16.10
CA THR A 30 -5.58 11.62 14.88
C THR A 30 -6.56 10.46 14.71
N GLN A 31 -7.28 10.08 15.78
CA GLN A 31 -8.24 8.98 15.70
C GLN A 31 -9.31 9.21 14.60
N PRO A 32 -9.88 10.40 14.44
CA PRO A 32 -10.84 10.61 13.35
C PRO A 32 -10.28 10.33 11.97
N LEU A 33 -8.99 10.57 11.76
CA LEU A 33 -8.34 10.23 10.49
C LEU A 33 -8.26 8.71 10.29
N GLN A 34 -7.92 7.96 11.34
CA GLN A 34 -7.89 6.50 11.24
C GLN A 34 -9.29 5.92 10.96
N GLU A 35 -10.31 6.48 11.59
CA GLU A 35 -11.70 6.09 11.32
C GLU A 35 -12.09 6.40 9.86
N TYR A 36 -11.72 7.57 9.36
CA TYR A 36 -11.94 7.97 7.98
C TYR A 36 -11.23 7.01 7.01
N ILE A 37 -9.97 6.67 7.30
CA ILE A 37 -9.18 5.75 6.47
C ILE A 37 -9.85 4.38 6.42
N ASN A 38 -10.25 3.83 7.57
CA ASN A 38 -10.93 2.53 7.61
C ASN A 38 -12.25 2.54 6.86
N GLU A 39 -13.03 3.61 6.99
CA GLU A 39 -14.35 3.71 6.39
C GLU A 39 -14.31 4.05 4.90
N HIS A 40 -13.50 5.02 4.50
CA HIS A 40 -13.54 5.57 3.15
C HIS A 40 -12.46 5.01 2.22
N SER A 41 -11.23 4.85 2.68
CA SER A 41 -10.20 4.24 1.84
C SER A 41 -10.42 2.75 1.72
N TRP A 42 -10.48 2.06 2.84
CA TRP A 42 -10.61 0.60 2.86
C TRP A 42 -12.06 0.16 2.71
N GLY A 43 -12.97 0.85 3.37
CA GLY A 43 -14.39 0.47 3.38
C GLY A 43 -15.17 0.86 2.13
N ALA A 44 -14.69 1.84 1.35
CA ALA A 44 -15.39 2.27 0.14
C ALA A 44 -14.65 1.88 -1.14
N SER A 45 -13.34 1.65 -1.10
CA SER A 45 -12.55 1.31 -2.29
C SER A 45 -11.98 -0.11 -2.22
N TRP A 46 -11.16 -0.40 -1.23
CA TRP A 46 -10.46 -1.69 -1.17
C TRP A 46 -11.38 -2.90 -1.01
N VAL A 47 -12.58 -2.73 -0.47
CA VAL A 47 -13.56 -3.82 -0.34
C VAL A 47 -14.25 -4.15 -1.66
N ARG A 48 -14.09 -3.33 -2.68
CA ARG A 48 -14.74 -3.57 -3.99
C ARG A 48 -14.01 -4.68 -4.72
N ASP A 49 -14.76 -5.47 -5.47
CA ASP A 49 -14.25 -6.61 -6.23
C ASP A 49 -14.10 -6.35 -7.73
N ASP A 50 -14.34 -5.11 -8.17
CA ASP A 50 -14.17 -4.70 -9.57
C ASP A 50 -12.70 -4.53 -9.97
N LEU A 51 -11.78 -4.63 -9.02
CA LEU A 51 -10.35 -4.67 -9.25
C LEU A 51 -9.75 -5.55 -8.17
N ASP A 52 -8.94 -6.55 -8.52
CA ASP A 52 -8.39 -7.47 -7.53
C ASP A 52 -7.37 -6.79 -6.60
N LEU A 53 -7.08 -7.43 -5.47
CA LEU A 53 -6.22 -6.85 -4.45
C LEU A 53 -4.79 -6.63 -4.94
N LYS A 54 -4.25 -7.56 -5.71
CA LYS A 54 -2.89 -7.43 -6.26
C LYS A 54 -2.79 -6.21 -7.17
N THR A 55 -3.72 -6.08 -8.09
CA THR A 55 -3.75 -4.96 -9.02
C THR A 55 -3.93 -3.64 -8.27
N ARG A 56 -4.82 -3.61 -7.27
CA ARG A 56 -5.00 -2.43 -6.42
C ARG A 56 -3.71 -2.00 -5.74
N SER A 57 -2.97 -2.98 -5.21
CA SER A 57 -1.67 -2.70 -4.57
C SER A 57 -0.67 -2.10 -5.57
N LEU A 58 -0.60 -2.68 -6.78
CA LEU A 58 0.33 -2.18 -7.80
C LEU A 58 -0.03 -0.76 -8.26
N VAL A 59 -1.32 -0.49 -8.46
CA VAL A 59 -1.80 0.86 -8.79
C VAL A 59 -1.46 1.84 -7.68
N THR A 60 -1.68 1.44 -6.43
CA THR A 60 -1.38 2.27 -5.26
C THR A 60 0.11 2.62 -5.22
N LEU A 61 0.99 1.64 -5.45
CA LEU A 61 2.44 1.89 -5.47
C LEU A 61 2.83 2.91 -6.55
N GLY A 62 2.21 2.85 -7.71
CA GLY A 62 2.45 3.84 -8.76
C GLY A 62 2.03 5.24 -8.34
N MET A 63 0.87 5.35 -7.71
CA MET A 63 0.37 6.64 -7.19
C MET A 63 1.29 7.19 -6.10
N LEU A 64 1.73 6.34 -5.18
CA LEU A 64 2.61 6.74 -4.08
C LEU A 64 4.00 7.15 -4.59
N ALA A 65 4.51 6.49 -5.63
CA ALA A 65 5.75 6.89 -6.28
C ALA A 65 5.61 8.29 -6.87
N ALA A 66 4.52 8.56 -7.58
CA ALA A 66 4.24 9.87 -8.17
C ALA A 66 4.14 10.96 -7.11
N MET A 67 3.51 10.64 -5.98
CA MET A 67 3.29 11.58 -4.88
C MET A 67 4.50 11.69 -3.94
N LYS A 68 5.53 10.89 -4.16
CA LYS A 68 6.75 10.86 -3.34
C LYS A 68 6.45 10.62 -1.87
N CYS A 69 5.78 9.49 -1.59
CA CYS A 69 5.37 9.09 -0.25
C CYS A 69 6.17 7.86 0.21
N PRO A 70 7.45 8.00 0.61
CA PRO A 70 8.31 6.86 0.91
C PRO A 70 7.82 6.00 2.08
N THR A 71 7.24 6.60 3.10
CA THR A 71 6.73 5.85 4.25
C THR A 71 5.61 4.92 3.84
N GLU A 72 4.65 5.43 3.05
CA GLU A 72 3.51 4.64 2.57
C GLU A 72 3.94 3.60 1.55
N ILE A 73 4.97 3.89 0.75
CA ILE A 73 5.55 2.91 -0.18
C ILE A 73 6.03 1.66 0.57
N LYS A 74 6.66 1.83 1.73
CA LYS A 74 7.14 0.68 2.52
C LYS A 74 5.98 -0.24 2.92
N GLY A 75 4.93 0.31 3.49
CA GLY A 75 3.77 -0.46 3.90
C GLY A 75 3.06 -1.13 2.73
N HIS A 76 2.85 -0.40 1.64
CA HIS A 76 2.16 -0.93 0.47
C HIS A 76 3.04 -1.87 -0.37
N THR A 77 4.36 -1.81 -0.27
CA THR A 77 5.23 -2.83 -0.85
C THR A 77 4.99 -4.17 -0.16
N ARG A 78 4.95 -4.18 1.19
CA ARG A 78 4.57 -5.40 1.93
C ARG A 78 3.18 -5.87 1.53
N GLY A 79 2.23 -4.94 1.47
CA GLY A 79 0.86 -5.26 1.08
C GLY A 79 0.76 -5.87 -0.30
N ALA A 80 1.49 -5.33 -1.28
CA ALA A 80 1.53 -5.87 -2.63
C ALA A 80 2.07 -7.29 -2.65
N LEU A 81 3.17 -7.54 -1.93
CA LEU A 81 3.75 -8.88 -1.81
C LEU A 81 2.77 -9.86 -1.14
N ARG A 82 2.09 -9.43 -0.09
CA ARG A 82 1.06 -10.24 0.58
C ARG A 82 -0.09 -10.57 -0.36
N ASN A 83 -0.42 -9.66 -1.27
CA ASN A 83 -1.49 -9.85 -2.26
C ASN A 83 -1.03 -10.63 -3.48
N GLY A 84 0.20 -11.16 -3.48
CA GLY A 84 0.70 -12.03 -4.54
C GLY A 84 1.48 -11.34 -5.64
N ALA A 85 1.79 -10.05 -5.50
CA ALA A 85 2.67 -9.38 -6.46
C ALA A 85 4.10 -9.94 -6.34
N THR A 86 4.79 -10.03 -7.46
CA THR A 86 6.20 -10.43 -7.47
C THR A 86 7.08 -9.18 -7.33
N LYS A 87 8.32 -9.40 -6.91
CA LYS A 87 9.32 -8.33 -6.89
C LYS A 87 9.48 -7.69 -8.26
N LYS A 88 9.45 -8.50 -9.31
CA LYS A 88 9.53 -8.02 -10.70
C LYS A 88 8.36 -7.12 -11.06
N GLU A 89 7.16 -7.49 -10.66
CA GLU A 89 5.98 -6.65 -10.93
C GLU A 89 6.08 -5.31 -10.22
N ILE A 90 6.52 -5.31 -8.97
CA ILE A 90 6.70 -4.07 -8.21
C ILE A 90 7.78 -3.19 -8.86
N ALA A 91 8.91 -3.79 -9.24
CA ALA A 91 9.99 -3.08 -9.94
C ALA A 91 9.48 -2.49 -11.26
N ALA A 92 8.65 -3.23 -11.98
CA ALA A 92 8.07 -2.76 -13.24
C ALA A 92 7.16 -1.54 -13.04
N VAL A 93 6.41 -1.49 -11.95
CA VAL A 93 5.58 -0.32 -11.60
C VAL A 93 6.47 0.91 -11.39
N PHE A 94 7.53 0.76 -10.61
CA PHE A 94 8.43 1.89 -10.34
C PHE A 94 9.18 2.34 -11.58
N LEU A 95 9.64 1.39 -12.41
CA LEU A 95 10.27 1.72 -13.69
C LEU A 95 9.31 2.49 -14.60
N HIS A 96 8.06 2.03 -14.67
CA HIS A 96 7.03 2.72 -15.46
C HIS A 96 6.76 4.12 -14.92
N SER A 97 6.79 4.29 -13.59
CA SER A 97 6.64 5.59 -12.95
C SER A 97 7.72 6.58 -13.40
N ALA A 98 8.93 6.11 -13.71
CA ALA A 98 10.01 6.98 -14.20
C ALA A 98 9.63 7.67 -15.51
N VAL A 99 8.83 7.01 -16.36
CA VAL A 99 8.41 7.58 -17.65
C VAL A 99 7.47 8.77 -17.47
N TYR A 100 6.52 8.66 -16.52
CA TYR A 100 5.47 9.66 -16.36
C TYR A 100 5.73 10.63 -15.21
N CYS A 101 6.52 10.24 -14.21
CA CYS A 101 6.74 11.02 -13.01
C CYS A 101 8.20 11.46 -12.83
N GLY A 102 9.09 11.00 -13.69
CA GLY A 102 10.52 11.34 -13.65
C GLY A 102 11.35 10.34 -12.85
N ALA A 103 12.63 10.24 -13.24
CA ALA A 103 13.57 9.32 -12.62
C ALA A 103 13.77 9.57 -11.11
N PRO A 104 13.80 10.83 -10.61
CA PRO A 104 13.94 11.04 -9.16
C PRO A 104 12.82 10.40 -8.33
N ALA A 105 11.57 10.46 -8.79
CA ALA A 105 10.44 9.83 -8.10
C ALA A 105 10.60 8.31 -8.08
N ALA A 106 10.99 7.72 -9.21
CA ALA A 106 11.22 6.28 -9.31
C ALA A 106 12.39 5.83 -8.42
N GLN A 107 13.48 6.57 -8.39
CA GLN A 107 14.63 6.26 -7.54
C GLN A 107 14.25 6.29 -6.07
N GLU A 108 13.47 7.27 -5.66
CA GLU A 108 12.99 7.38 -4.28
C GLU A 108 12.10 6.19 -3.92
N ALA A 109 11.23 5.78 -4.84
CA ALA A 109 10.35 4.62 -4.64
C ALA A 109 11.17 3.33 -4.46
N PHE A 110 12.14 3.07 -5.34
CA PHE A 110 13.04 1.92 -5.21
C PHE A 110 13.79 1.95 -3.88
N ARG A 111 14.29 3.11 -3.50
CA ARG A 111 15.04 3.27 -2.25
C ARG A 111 14.15 2.95 -1.04
N ALA A 112 12.91 3.42 -1.06
CA ALA A 112 11.95 3.16 0.03
C ALA A 112 11.59 1.69 0.12
N ALA A 113 11.44 0.99 -1.01
CA ALA A 113 11.01 -0.40 -1.05
C ALA A 113 12.15 -1.41 -0.85
N LYS A 114 13.40 -0.99 -1.00
CA LYS A 114 14.55 -1.89 -1.08
C LYS A 114 14.66 -2.87 0.08
N GLU A 115 14.57 -2.39 1.29
CA GLU A 115 14.70 -3.23 2.48
C GLU A 115 13.64 -4.32 2.53
N ILE A 116 12.40 -3.98 2.19
CA ILE A 116 11.29 -4.92 2.18
C ILE A 116 11.47 -5.94 1.06
N LEU A 117 11.84 -5.49 -0.12
CA LEU A 117 12.06 -6.38 -1.26
C LEU A 117 13.22 -7.35 -1.00
N ASP A 118 14.32 -6.86 -0.44
CA ASP A 118 15.50 -7.69 -0.15
C ASP A 118 15.19 -8.74 0.92
N ALA A 119 14.33 -8.43 1.89
CA ALA A 119 14.00 -9.33 2.99
C ALA A 119 12.90 -10.33 2.65
N TRP A 120 12.17 -10.13 1.56
CA TRP A 120 11.03 -10.98 1.22
C TRP A 120 11.49 -12.23 0.47
N ASP A 121 11.03 -13.39 0.94
CA ASP A 121 11.28 -14.67 0.26
C ASP A 121 10.21 -14.90 -0.82
N GLU A 122 10.67 -15.17 -2.03
CA GLU A 122 9.80 -15.51 -3.17
C GLU A 122 9.91 -16.96 -3.56
#